data_d0aca38c1c5ecf021322469f3417ed24
#
_entry.id   d0aca38c1c5ecf021322469f3417ed24
#
_cell.length_a   1.000
_cell.length_b   1.000
_cell.length_c   1.000
_cell.angle_alpha   90.00
_cell.angle_beta   90.00
_cell.angle_gamma   90.00
#
_symmetry.space_group_name_H-M   'P 1'
#
loop_
_entity.id
_entity.type
_entity.pdbx_description
1 polymer ?
#
loop_
_entity_poly.entity_id
_entity_poly.type
_entity_poly.pdbx_seq_one_letter_code
_entity_poly.pdbx_strand_id
1 'polypeptide(L)'
;MSAATFHWDDPLLLDQQLTEEERMVRDAAQAYARDKLAPRVTDAFRHERTDAAIFREMGEVGLLGPTIPEEYGGPGLNYVSYGLIAREVERVDSGYRSMMSVQSSLVMVPIFEFGSDAQKQKYLPKLASGEWIGCFGLTEPNHGSDPGSMVTRAKKVAGGYSLSGAKMWITNSPIADVFVVWAKLDENGKDAIRGFILEKGWKGLSAPAIHGKVGLRASITGEIVLDEVFVPEENLMPNVSGLRGPFTCLNSARYGIAWGALGAAESCWHTARQYVLDRKQFGRPLAANQLIQKKLADMQTEITLGLQGVLRLGRMKDEGTGAVEITSIMKRNSCGKALDIARLARDMLGGNGISDEFGVARHLVNLEVVNTYEGTHDIHALILGRAQTGIQAFF
;
A
#
# COMPACT_ATOMS: atom_id res chain seq x y z
N MET A 1 -26.74 29.34 -23.72
CA MET A 1 -25.90 28.57 -22.80
C MET A 1 -25.05 27.64 -23.67
N SER A 2 -23.72 27.67 -23.59
CA SER A 2 -22.87 26.70 -24.27
C SER A 2 -23.15 25.32 -23.66
N ALA A 3 -23.22 24.26 -24.49
CA ALA A 3 -23.36 22.89 -24.00
C ALA A 3 -22.16 22.54 -23.12
N ALA A 4 -22.40 21.87 -22.00
CA ALA A 4 -21.30 21.38 -21.13
C ALA A 4 -20.42 20.41 -21.93
N THR A 5 -19.10 20.56 -21.81
CA THR A 5 -18.14 19.68 -22.46
C THR A 5 -17.89 18.45 -21.58
N PHE A 6 -18.01 17.25 -22.17
CA PHE A 6 -17.68 16.01 -21.49
C PHE A 6 -16.17 15.69 -21.62
N HIS A 7 -15.49 15.56 -20.50
CA HIS A 7 -14.09 15.14 -20.40
C HIS A 7 -14.07 13.65 -20.07
N TRP A 8 -13.80 12.82 -21.08
CA TRP A 8 -13.89 11.35 -20.92
C TRP A 8 -12.84 10.79 -19.93
N ASP A 9 -11.70 11.44 -19.76
CA ASP A 9 -10.59 11.07 -18.88
C ASP A 9 -10.78 11.58 -17.44
N ASP A 10 -11.60 12.60 -17.23
CA ASP A 10 -11.98 13.14 -15.91
C ASP A 10 -13.46 13.58 -15.89
N PRO A 11 -14.41 12.63 -15.96
CA PRO A 11 -15.84 12.96 -16.15
C PRO A 11 -16.47 13.79 -15.03
N LEU A 12 -15.99 13.64 -13.79
CA LEU A 12 -16.47 14.38 -12.62
C LEU A 12 -15.52 15.50 -12.18
N LEU A 13 -14.57 15.86 -13.06
CA LEU A 13 -13.66 16.99 -12.88
C LEU A 13 -12.91 16.91 -11.53
N LEU A 14 -12.29 15.75 -11.25
CA LEU A 14 -11.51 15.53 -10.04
C LEU A 14 -10.43 16.62 -9.88
N ASP A 15 -9.75 16.95 -10.97
CA ASP A 15 -8.68 17.96 -10.97
C ASP A 15 -9.14 19.32 -10.42
N GLN A 16 -10.38 19.74 -10.75
CA GLN A 16 -10.95 20.98 -10.27
C GLN A 16 -11.32 20.96 -8.78
N GLN A 17 -11.43 19.79 -8.16
CA GLN A 17 -11.74 19.62 -6.75
C GLN A 17 -10.49 19.60 -5.85
N LEU A 18 -9.30 19.60 -6.46
CA LEU A 18 -8.02 19.61 -5.75
C LEU A 18 -7.58 21.05 -5.46
N THR A 19 -6.89 21.26 -4.34
CA THR A 19 -6.18 22.51 -4.07
C THR A 19 -4.96 22.65 -4.99
N GLU A 20 -4.38 23.84 -5.05
CA GLU A 20 -3.15 24.07 -5.82
C GLU A 20 -1.99 23.21 -5.31
N GLU A 21 -1.83 23.12 -4.00
CA GLU A 21 -0.82 22.27 -3.37
C GLU A 21 -1.02 20.78 -3.71
N GLU A 22 -2.23 20.26 -3.62
CA GLU A 22 -2.55 18.88 -3.98
C GLU A 22 -2.24 18.57 -5.46
N ARG A 23 -2.51 19.51 -6.36
CA ARG A 23 -2.13 19.38 -7.78
C ARG A 23 -0.60 19.35 -7.95
N MET A 24 0.12 20.24 -7.27
CA MET A 24 1.59 20.26 -7.32
C MET A 24 2.20 18.95 -6.83
N VAL A 25 1.69 18.40 -5.72
CA VAL A 25 2.13 17.11 -5.17
C VAL A 25 1.84 15.97 -6.14
N ARG A 26 0.63 15.91 -6.71
CA ARG A 26 0.28 14.94 -7.75
C ARG A 26 1.22 15.00 -8.94
N ASP A 27 1.47 16.21 -9.47
CA ASP A 27 2.28 16.41 -10.66
C ASP A 27 3.74 16.01 -10.42
N ALA A 28 4.28 16.31 -9.24
CA ALA A 28 5.62 15.88 -8.82
C ALA A 28 5.70 14.34 -8.72
N ALA A 29 4.71 13.70 -8.09
CA ALA A 29 4.65 12.24 -7.98
C ALA A 29 4.51 11.57 -9.36
N GLN A 30 3.67 12.12 -10.24
CA GLN A 30 3.48 11.64 -11.62
C GLN A 30 4.78 11.75 -12.43
N ALA A 31 5.46 12.89 -12.36
CA ALA A 31 6.73 13.10 -13.06
C ALA A 31 7.78 12.09 -12.59
N TYR A 32 7.95 11.94 -11.27
CA TYR A 32 8.88 10.95 -10.71
C TYR A 32 8.51 9.53 -11.14
N ALA A 33 7.26 9.13 -11.02
CA ALA A 33 6.80 7.78 -11.38
C ALA A 33 7.06 7.48 -12.87
N ARG A 34 6.69 8.42 -13.75
CA ARG A 34 6.90 8.29 -15.20
C ARG A 34 8.38 8.23 -15.58
N ASP A 35 9.20 9.14 -15.03
CA ASP A 35 10.57 9.36 -15.50
C ASP A 35 11.58 8.45 -14.82
N LYS A 36 11.29 8.00 -13.60
CA LYS A 36 12.21 7.18 -12.78
C LYS A 36 11.73 5.75 -12.56
N LEU A 37 10.45 5.52 -12.30
CA LEU A 37 9.94 4.18 -11.99
C LEU A 37 9.56 3.39 -13.24
N ALA A 38 8.83 3.98 -14.18
CA ALA A 38 8.34 3.29 -15.37
C ALA A 38 9.45 2.67 -16.22
N PRO A 39 10.63 3.30 -16.45
CA PRO A 39 11.71 2.68 -17.22
C PRO A 39 12.33 1.43 -16.59
N ARG A 40 12.22 1.27 -15.26
CA ARG A 40 12.84 0.15 -14.51
C ARG A 40 11.90 -1.02 -14.29
N VAL A 41 10.59 -0.79 -14.35
CA VAL A 41 9.59 -1.72 -13.79
C VAL A 41 9.55 -3.07 -14.49
N THR A 42 9.67 -3.12 -15.80
CA THR A 42 9.59 -4.37 -16.57
C THR A 42 10.75 -5.31 -16.22
N ASP A 43 11.97 -4.79 -16.15
CA ASP A 43 13.14 -5.57 -15.73
C ASP A 43 13.05 -6.02 -14.28
N ALA A 44 12.67 -5.09 -13.39
CA ALA A 44 12.48 -5.37 -11.97
C ALA A 44 11.44 -6.49 -11.74
N PHE A 45 10.32 -6.45 -12.44
CA PHE A 45 9.27 -7.45 -12.37
C PHE A 45 9.73 -8.82 -12.91
N ARG A 46 10.37 -8.86 -14.09
CA ARG A 46 10.88 -10.10 -14.71
C ARG A 46 11.85 -10.84 -13.80
N HIS A 47 12.75 -10.10 -13.16
CA HIS A 47 13.86 -10.68 -12.39
C HIS A 47 13.65 -10.67 -10.87
N GLU A 48 12.46 -10.28 -10.37
CA GLU A 48 12.17 -10.15 -8.93
C GLU A 48 13.22 -9.27 -8.21
N ARG A 49 13.53 -8.11 -8.78
CA ARG A 49 14.54 -7.19 -8.26
C ARG A 49 13.89 -5.95 -7.67
N THR A 50 14.47 -5.48 -6.57
CA THR A 50 14.13 -4.20 -5.98
C THR A 50 15.40 -3.35 -5.91
N ASP A 51 15.35 -2.18 -6.51
CA ASP A 51 16.41 -1.19 -6.39
C ASP A 51 16.20 -0.36 -5.12
N ALA A 52 17.06 -0.57 -4.12
CA ALA A 52 16.97 0.16 -2.84
C ALA A 52 17.20 1.67 -2.99
N ALA A 53 17.84 2.14 -4.08
CA ALA A 53 18.02 3.56 -4.35
C ALA A 53 16.69 4.31 -4.50
N ILE A 54 15.63 3.61 -4.90
CA ILE A 54 14.27 4.17 -5.03
C ILE A 54 13.80 4.82 -3.73
N PHE A 55 14.17 4.30 -2.54
CA PHE A 55 13.79 4.91 -1.28
C PHE A 55 14.40 6.30 -1.09
N ARG A 56 15.69 6.48 -1.41
CA ARG A 56 16.34 7.81 -1.37
C ARG A 56 15.74 8.76 -2.39
N GLU A 57 15.53 8.29 -3.60
CA GLU A 57 14.89 9.08 -4.65
C GLU A 57 13.48 9.54 -4.24
N MET A 58 12.67 8.66 -3.63
CA MET A 58 11.35 9.01 -3.12
C MET A 58 11.44 9.98 -1.93
N GLY A 59 12.45 9.83 -1.06
CA GLY A 59 12.69 10.74 0.05
C GLY A 59 13.05 12.15 -0.44
N GLU A 60 13.94 12.27 -1.43
CA GLU A 60 14.35 13.55 -2.03
C GLU A 60 13.19 14.34 -2.64
N VAL A 61 12.16 13.66 -3.15
CA VAL A 61 10.97 14.30 -3.73
C VAL A 61 9.75 14.31 -2.79
N GLY A 62 9.95 13.99 -1.50
CA GLY A 62 8.93 14.09 -0.46
C GLY A 62 7.79 13.07 -0.55
N LEU A 63 8.02 11.90 -1.14
CA LEU A 63 6.99 10.85 -1.28
C LEU A 63 6.95 9.86 -0.11
N LEU A 64 7.95 9.91 0.80
CA LEU A 64 7.99 9.05 2.00
C LEU A 64 7.45 9.79 3.22
N GLY A 65 6.59 9.12 3.98
CA GLY A 65 5.96 9.70 5.17
C GLY A 65 5.17 10.99 4.89
N PRO A 66 4.32 11.06 3.83
CA PRO A 66 3.72 12.32 3.39
C PRO A 66 2.93 13.04 4.49
N THR A 67 2.34 12.32 5.45
CA THR A 67 1.57 12.90 6.56
C THR A 67 2.39 13.11 7.84
N ILE A 68 3.68 12.79 7.83
CA ILE A 68 4.57 13.01 8.98
C ILE A 68 4.98 14.49 9.04
N PRO A 69 4.93 15.13 10.21
CA PRO A 69 5.28 16.54 10.35
C PRO A 69 6.73 16.86 9.97
N GLU A 70 6.97 18.11 9.55
CA GLU A 70 8.28 18.61 9.12
C GLU A 70 9.34 18.51 10.22
N GLU A 71 8.97 18.67 11.49
CA GLU A 71 9.88 18.52 12.65
C GLU A 71 10.52 17.13 12.74
N TYR A 72 9.93 16.11 12.10
CA TYR A 72 10.45 14.75 11.98
C TYR A 72 10.93 14.40 10.58
N GLY A 73 11.11 15.41 9.71
CA GLY A 73 11.62 15.23 8.35
C GLY A 73 10.60 14.81 7.31
N GLY A 74 9.34 14.68 7.67
CA GLY A 74 8.24 14.45 6.72
C GLY A 74 7.82 15.76 6.03
N PRO A 75 7.06 15.71 4.92
CA PRO A 75 6.60 16.91 4.24
C PRO A 75 5.34 17.55 4.86
N GLY A 76 4.70 16.93 5.86
CA GLY A 76 3.53 17.51 6.56
C GLY A 76 2.28 17.67 5.72
N LEU A 77 2.12 16.86 4.67
CA LEU A 77 1.02 16.96 3.72
C LEU A 77 -0.29 16.38 4.27
N ASN A 78 -1.42 16.74 3.65
CA ASN A 78 -2.73 16.20 3.95
C ASN A 78 -2.94 14.78 3.37
N TYR A 79 -4.03 14.11 3.78
CA TYR A 79 -4.34 12.75 3.31
C TYR A 79 -4.68 12.69 1.84
N VAL A 80 -5.32 13.73 1.26
CA VAL A 80 -5.60 13.76 -0.18
C VAL A 80 -4.29 13.73 -0.97
N SER A 81 -3.29 14.51 -0.58
CA SER A 81 -1.95 14.47 -1.17
C SER A 81 -1.31 13.09 -1.08
N TYR A 82 -1.39 12.43 0.08
CA TYR A 82 -0.92 11.04 0.21
C TYR A 82 -1.64 10.09 -0.75
N GLY A 83 -2.95 10.22 -0.88
CA GLY A 83 -3.74 9.44 -1.83
C GLY A 83 -3.31 9.64 -3.28
N LEU A 84 -3.09 10.87 -3.69
CA LEU A 84 -2.62 11.23 -5.03
C LEU A 84 -1.21 10.67 -5.32
N ILE A 85 -0.30 10.74 -4.36
CA ILE A 85 1.03 10.10 -4.44
C ILE A 85 0.86 8.60 -4.68
N ALA A 86 0.05 7.92 -3.87
CA ALA A 86 -0.19 6.48 -3.99
C ALA A 86 -0.77 6.11 -5.37
N ARG A 87 -1.71 6.91 -5.89
CA ARG A 87 -2.32 6.75 -7.22
C ARG A 87 -1.28 6.82 -8.34
N GLU A 88 -0.44 7.85 -8.33
CA GLU A 88 0.53 8.06 -9.41
C GLU A 88 1.68 7.01 -9.38
N VAL A 89 2.14 6.60 -8.20
CA VAL A 89 3.13 5.54 -8.07
C VAL A 89 2.56 4.18 -8.50
N GLU A 90 1.33 3.84 -8.10
CA GLU A 90 0.71 2.55 -8.46
C GLU A 90 0.22 2.51 -9.91
N ARG A 91 0.03 3.65 -10.56
CA ARG A 91 -0.17 3.75 -12.01
C ARG A 91 0.99 3.09 -12.77
N VAL A 92 2.19 3.10 -12.22
CA VAL A 92 3.35 2.38 -12.75
C VAL A 92 3.38 0.95 -12.24
N ASP A 93 3.33 0.75 -10.91
CA ASP A 93 3.38 -0.61 -10.33
C ASP A 93 2.92 -0.65 -8.88
N SER A 94 2.07 -1.65 -8.57
CA SER A 94 1.62 -1.87 -7.19
C SER A 94 2.76 -2.27 -6.24
N GLY A 95 3.84 -2.89 -6.74
CA GLY A 95 5.01 -3.22 -5.93
C GLY A 95 5.71 -1.97 -5.41
N TYR A 96 5.93 -0.98 -6.26
CA TYR A 96 6.54 0.28 -5.86
C TYR A 96 5.67 1.07 -4.88
N ARG A 97 4.34 1.11 -5.11
CA ARG A 97 3.44 1.73 -4.14
C ARG A 97 3.45 0.97 -2.81
N SER A 98 3.52 -0.35 -2.83
CA SER A 98 3.59 -1.18 -1.61
C SER A 98 4.84 -0.89 -0.79
N MET A 99 6.02 -0.80 -1.43
CA MET A 99 7.29 -0.41 -0.78
C MET A 99 7.16 0.95 -0.06
N MET A 100 6.66 1.95 -0.78
CA MET A 100 6.44 3.31 -0.28
C MET A 100 5.43 3.33 0.87
N SER A 101 4.33 2.62 0.74
CA SER A 101 3.25 2.57 1.73
C SER A 101 3.68 1.87 3.01
N VAL A 102 4.46 0.79 2.93
CA VAL A 102 5.03 0.12 4.11
C VAL A 102 5.94 1.08 4.88
N GLN A 103 6.87 1.75 4.17
CA GLN A 103 7.73 2.77 4.77
C GLN A 103 6.92 3.86 5.47
N SER A 104 5.97 4.46 4.77
CA SER A 104 5.20 5.62 5.24
C SER A 104 4.18 5.27 6.31
N SER A 105 3.28 4.31 6.03
CA SER A 105 2.10 4.03 6.87
C SER A 105 2.31 2.95 7.91
N LEU A 106 3.19 1.95 7.65
CA LEU A 106 3.36 0.81 8.54
C LEU A 106 4.63 0.90 9.40
N VAL A 107 5.60 1.77 9.03
CA VAL A 107 6.82 2.00 9.82
C VAL A 107 6.82 3.39 10.43
N MET A 108 6.68 4.45 9.64
CA MET A 108 6.76 5.82 10.16
C MET A 108 5.54 6.17 11.02
N VAL A 109 4.33 5.82 10.60
CA VAL A 109 3.10 6.11 11.39
C VAL A 109 3.14 5.47 12.79
N PRO A 110 3.44 4.17 12.99
CA PRO A 110 3.49 3.63 14.35
C PRO A 110 4.59 4.26 15.22
N ILE A 111 5.74 4.62 14.65
CA ILE A 111 6.79 5.32 15.40
C ILE A 111 6.31 6.72 15.78
N PHE A 112 5.63 7.43 14.90
CA PHE A 112 5.08 8.75 15.17
C PHE A 112 3.97 8.71 16.22
N GLU A 113 3.01 7.79 16.08
CA GLU A 113 1.83 7.70 16.96
C GLU A 113 2.15 7.12 18.34
N PHE A 114 3.05 6.12 18.39
CA PHE A 114 3.24 5.28 19.57
C PHE A 114 4.66 5.31 20.15
N GLY A 115 5.61 5.87 19.44
CA GLY A 115 6.99 5.99 19.88
C GLY A 115 7.17 7.04 20.96
N SER A 116 8.26 6.91 21.72
CA SER A 116 8.77 7.99 22.57
C SER A 116 9.37 9.10 21.69
N ASP A 117 9.56 10.30 22.26
CA ASP A 117 10.18 11.40 21.51
C ASP A 117 11.60 11.04 21.05
N ALA A 118 12.36 10.30 21.87
CA ALA A 118 13.67 9.80 21.47
C ALA A 118 13.61 8.85 20.26
N GLN A 119 12.60 7.95 20.22
CA GLN A 119 12.38 7.07 19.07
C GLN A 119 11.98 7.87 17.82
N LYS A 120 11.09 8.85 17.93
CA LYS A 120 10.67 9.70 16.80
C LYS A 120 11.88 10.45 16.23
N GLN A 121 12.67 11.10 17.06
CA GLN A 121 13.86 11.85 16.63
C GLN A 121 14.94 10.95 16.01
N LYS A 122 15.09 9.72 16.51
CA LYS A 122 16.10 8.78 15.99
C LYS A 122 15.72 8.21 14.62
N TYR A 123 14.47 7.80 14.45
CA TYR A 123 14.07 6.97 13.31
C TYR A 123 13.40 7.75 12.18
N LEU A 124 12.49 8.68 12.49
CA LEU A 124 11.64 9.31 11.48
C LEU A 124 12.42 10.10 10.41
N PRO A 125 13.43 10.94 10.76
CA PRO A 125 14.15 11.69 9.73
C PRO A 125 14.90 10.81 8.74
N LYS A 126 15.47 9.69 9.20
CA LYS A 126 16.20 8.75 8.33
C LYS A 126 15.27 7.92 7.45
N LEU A 127 14.07 7.61 7.95
CA LEU A 127 13.04 6.92 7.19
C LEU A 127 12.40 7.85 6.15
N ALA A 128 12.17 9.12 6.49
CA ALA A 128 11.62 10.13 5.59
C ALA A 128 12.57 10.46 4.42
N SER A 129 13.86 10.56 4.69
CA SER A 129 14.89 10.76 3.66
C SER A 129 15.17 9.51 2.81
N GLY A 130 14.65 8.34 3.21
CA GLY A 130 14.98 7.06 2.57
C GLY A 130 16.42 6.59 2.83
N GLU A 131 17.14 7.20 3.79
CA GLU A 131 18.45 6.71 4.24
C GLU A 131 18.32 5.34 4.90
N TRP A 132 17.26 5.14 5.70
CA TRP A 132 16.89 3.87 6.27
C TRP A 132 15.59 3.34 5.68
N ILE A 133 15.57 2.03 5.45
CA ILE A 133 14.41 1.30 4.95
C ILE A 133 13.76 0.56 6.11
N GLY A 134 12.44 0.64 6.20
CA GLY A 134 11.67 -0.03 7.23
C GLY A 134 10.80 -1.16 6.71
N CYS A 135 10.47 -2.09 7.61
CA CYS A 135 9.47 -3.13 7.38
C CYS A 135 8.57 -3.33 8.60
N PHE A 136 7.43 -4.01 8.38
CA PHE A 136 6.36 -4.17 9.38
C PHE A 136 6.01 -5.64 9.58
N GLY A 137 6.42 -6.19 10.72
CA GLY A 137 6.25 -7.58 11.09
C GLY A 137 5.01 -7.83 11.95
N LEU A 138 3.86 -8.09 11.30
CA LEU A 138 2.61 -8.48 11.97
C LEU A 138 2.23 -9.92 11.62
N THR A 139 1.97 -10.19 10.34
CA THR A 139 1.51 -11.47 9.80
C THR A 139 2.51 -12.59 10.07
N GLU A 140 2.01 -13.75 10.51
CA GLU A 140 2.79 -14.97 10.74
C GLU A 140 2.39 -16.07 9.74
N PRO A 141 3.21 -17.12 9.57
CA PRO A 141 2.89 -18.21 8.64
C PRO A 141 1.47 -18.78 8.80
N ASN A 142 0.98 -18.90 10.04
CA ASN A 142 -0.31 -19.48 10.37
C ASN A 142 -1.38 -18.45 10.84
N HIS A 143 -1.03 -17.16 10.90
CA HIS A 143 -1.88 -16.09 11.43
C HIS A 143 -1.87 -14.87 10.52
N GLY A 144 -2.66 -14.91 9.44
CA GLY A 144 -2.84 -13.81 8.49
C GLY A 144 -4.06 -12.95 8.82
N SER A 145 -5.25 -13.46 8.51
CA SER A 145 -6.52 -12.75 8.78
C SER A 145 -6.88 -12.66 10.27
N ASP A 146 -6.25 -13.48 11.10
CA ASP A 146 -6.35 -13.46 12.56
C ASP A 146 -5.01 -13.11 13.22
N PRO A 147 -4.56 -11.86 13.17
CA PRO A 147 -3.29 -11.45 13.77
C PRO A 147 -3.32 -11.46 15.30
N GLY A 148 -4.49 -11.51 15.92
CA GLY A 148 -4.64 -11.62 17.37
C GLY A 148 -4.12 -12.95 17.93
N SER A 149 -4.17 -14.00 17.13
CA SER A 149 -3.69 -15.34 17.48
C SER A 149 -2.19 -15.52 17.25
N MET A 150 -1.43 -14.47 16.92
CA MET A 150 0.02 -14.55 16.71
C MET A 150 0.72 -15.34 17.84
N VAL A 151 1.81 -16.03 17.50
CA VAL A 151 2.60 -16.81 18.44
C VAL A 151 3.97 -16.20 18.74
N THR A 152 4.43 -15.22 17.98
CA THR A 152 5.67 -14.47 18.28
C THR A 152 5.56 -13.87 19.67
N ARG A 153 6.57 -14.10 20.50
CA ARG A 153 6.60 -13.69 21.91
C ARG A 153 7.82 -12.85 22.24
N ALA A 154 7.58 -11.87 23.11
CA ALA A 154 8.59 -11.14 23.83
C ALA A 154 8.59 -11.61 25.29
N LYS A 155 9.77 -11.88 25.84
CA LYS A 155 9.96 -12.22 27.25
C LYS A 155 10.83 -11.15 27.90
N LYS A 156 10.39 -10.60 29.04
CA LYS A 156 11.19 -9.63 29.79
C LYS A 156 12.47 -10.28 30.32
N VAL A 157 13.60 -9.63 30.09
CA VAL A 157 14.94 -10.02 30.56
C VAL A 157 15.65 -8.81 31.15
N ALA A 158 16.85 -8.98 31.73
CA ALA A 158 17.62 -7.86 32.26
C ALA A 158 17.94 -6.83 31.15
N GLY A 159 17.53 -5.59 31.34
CA GLY A 159 17.79 -4.48 30.41
C GLY A 159 16.91 -4.43 29.14
N GLY A 160 15.91 -5.31 29.02
CA GLY A 160 15.05 -5.31 27.84
C GLY A 160 14.18 -6.55 27.69
N TYR A 161 14.12 -7.05 26.46
CA TYR A 161 13.27 -8.18 26.06
C TYR A 161 14.04 -9.16 25.18
N SER A 162 13.65 -10.42 25.23
CA SER A 162 14.07 -11.46 24.27
C SER A 162 12.88 -11.80 23.38
N LEU A 163 13.00 -11.62 22.06
CA LEU A 163 11.96 -11.90 21.09
C LEU A 163 12.23 -13.18 20.34
N SER A 164 11.21 -14.06 20.27
CA SER A 164 11.26 -15.32 19.50
C SER A 164 10.00 -15.52 18.69
N GLY A 165 10.15 -15.99 17.43
CA GLY A 165 9.05 -16.25 16.51
C GLY A 165 9.42 -15.99 15.05
N ALA A 166 8.42 -15.93 14.20
CA ALA A 166 8.60 -15.63 12.78
C ALA A 166 7.45 -14.79 12.22
N LYS A 167 7.78 -13.92 11.26
CA LYS A 167 6.81 -13.16 10.48
C LYS A 167 6.95 -13.52 9.00
N MET A 168 5.85 -13.48 8.27
CA MET A 168 5.74 -13.96 6.89
C MET A 168 5.13 -12.89 5.99
N TRP A 169 5.52 -12.87 4.72
CA TRP A 169 5.05 -11.92 3.71
C TRP A 169 5.39 -10.47 4.02
N ILE A 170 6.58 -10.22 4.55
CA ILE A 170 7.00 -8.90 5.01
C ILE A 170 7.71 -8.14 3.88
N THR A 171 7.01 -7.16 3.33
CA THR A 171 7.57 -6.24 2.33
C THR A 171 8.78 -5.50 2.91
N ASN A 172 9.83 -5.37 2.12
CA ASN A 172 11.11 -4.74 2.43
C ASN A 172 12.00 -5.50 3.43
N SER A 173 11.55 -6.52 4.15
CA SER A 173 12.35 -7.12 5.24
C SER A 173 13.77 -7.54 4.84
N PRO A 174 14.03 -8.10 3.62
CA PRO A 174 15.39 -8.51 3.26
C PRO A 174 16.39 -7.33 3.10
N ILE A 175 15.89 -6.11 2.90
CA ILE A 175 16.71 -4.91 2.72
C ILE A 175 16.50 -3.88 3.84
N ALA A 176 15.64 -4.19 4.83
CA ALA A 176 15.27 -3.26 5.89
C ALA A 176 16.44 -2.99 6.85
N ASP A 177 16.55 -1.74 7.30
CA ASP A 177 17.42 -1.30 8.38
C ASP A 177 16.66 -1.25 9.72
N VAL A 178 15.33 -1.02 9.65
CA VAL A 178 14.43 -0.90 10.81
C VAL A 178 13.24 -1.88 10.66
N PHE A 179 12.94 -2.60 11.72
CA PHE A 179 11.88 -3.59 11.78
C PHE A 179 10.88 -3.22 12.87
N VAL A 180 9.67 -2.84 12.51
CA VAL A 180 8.56 -2.68 13.48
C VAL A 180 7.89 -4.04 13.64
N VAL A 181 8.08 -4.67 14.78
CA VAL A 181 7.62 -6.05 15.06
C VAL A 181 6.58 -6.06 16.17
N TRP A 182 5.45 -6.70 15.90
CA TRP A 182 4.40 -6.92 16.90
C TRP A 182 4.54 -8.33 17.52
N ALA A 183 4.56 -8.39 18.83
CA ALA A 183 4.72 -9.63 19.58
C ALA A 183 3.85 -9.62 20.85
N LYS A 184 3.49 -10.81 21.33
CA LYS A 184 2.83 -10.99 22.63
C LYS A 184 3.86 -10.85 23.75
N LEU A 185 3.55 -10.03 24.74
CA LEU A 185 4.28 -9.86 25.98
C LEU A 185 3.37 -10.25 27.15
N ASP A 186 3.86 -11.08 28.05
CA ASP A 186 3.15 -11.34 29.30
C ASP A 186 3.23 -10.10 30.20
N GLU A 187 2.09 -9.51 30.46
CA GLU A 187 1.90 -8.40 31.40
C GLU A 187 0.98 -8.87 32.54
N ASN A 188 1.60 -9.29 33.64
CA ASN A 188 0.90 -9.75 34.86
C ASN A 188 -0.05 -10.96 34.61
N GLY A 189 0.42 -11.95 33.87
CA GLY A 189 -0.32 -13.18 33.55
C GLY A 189 -1.35 -13.02 32.42
N LYS A 190 -1.29 -11.94 31.65
CA LYS A 190 -2.10 -11.71 30.46
C LYS A 190 -1.23 -11.35 29.27
N ASP A 191 -1.51 -11.97 28.14
CA ASP A 191 -0.84 -11.63 26.89
C ASP A 191 -1.33 -10.26 26.39
N ALA A 192 -0.40 -9.31 26.23
CA ALA A 192 -0.61 -8.04 25.58
C ALA A 192 0.20 -7.99 24.27
N ILE A 193 -0.39 -7.52 23.17
CA ILE A 193 0.34 -7.29 21.92
C ILE A 193 1.04 -5.95 22.03
N ARG A 194 2.38 -5.98 21.88
CA ARG A 194 3.25 -4.80 21.98
C ARG A 194 4.06 -4.63 20.69
N GLY A 195 4.42 -3.40 20.38
CA GLY A 195 5.24 -3.07 19.24
C GLY A 195 6.69 -2.81 19.64
N PHE A 196 7.62 -3.40 18.91
CA PHE A 196 9.06 -3.29 19.14
C PHE A 196 9.75 -2.77 17.88
N ILE A 197 10.77 -1.92 18.06
CA ILE A 197 11.61 -1.41 16.97
C ILE A 197 12.95 -2.14 17.03
N LEU A 198 13.22 -3.01 16.05
CA LEU A 198 14.47 -3.72 15.94
C LEU A 198 15.32 -3.11 14.84
N GLU A 199 16.64 -3.27 14.93
CA GLU A 199 17.58 -2.77 13.93
C GLU A 199 18.35 -3.90 13.27
N LYS A 200 18.72 -3.70 12.02
CA LYS A 200 19.51 -4.63 11.22
C LYS A 200 20.80 -5.03 11.92
N GLY A 201 21.16 -6.28 11.80
CA GLY A 201 22.42 -6.81 12.32
C GLY A 201 22.37 -7.26 13.79
N TRP A 202 21.24 -7.12 14.48
CA TRP A 202 21.09 -7.68 15.82
C TRP A 202 21.18 -9.21 15.80
N LYS A 203 21.88 -9.75 16.77
CA LYS A 203 22.07 -11.22 16.91
C LYS A 203 20.71 -11.92 17.01
N GLY A 204 20.52 -12.99 16.22
CA GLY A 204 19.28 -13.76 16.19
C GLY A 204 18.21 -13.20 15.24
N LEU A 205 18.40 -11.99 14.66
CA LEU A 205 17.50 -11.42 13.65
C LEU A 205 17.99 -11.78 12.25
N SER A 206 17.11 -12.39 11.44
CA SER A 206 17.35 -12.61 10.02
C SER A 206 16.08 -12.37 9.20
N ALA A 207 16.25 -12.03 7.93
CA ALA A 207 15.14 -11.69 7.04
C ALA A 207 15.36 -12.28 5.63
N PRO A 208 15.20 -13.61 5.46
CA PRO A 208 15.36 -14.27 4.16
C PRO A 208 14.29 -13.82 3.17
N ALA A 209 14.67 -13.68 1.90
CA ALA A 209 13.76 -13.30 0.82
C ALA A 209 12.85 -14.47 0.41
N ILE A 210 11.61 -14.13 0.07
CA ILE A 210 10.65 -15.04 -0.56
C ILE A 210 10.72 -14.83 -2.07
N HIS A 211 10.95 -15.91 -2.82
CA HIS A 211 11.01 -15.90 -4.28
C HIS A 211 9.82 -16.61 -4.91
N GLY A 212 9.56 -16.37 -6.19
CA GLY A 212 8.51 -17.05 -6.96
C GLY A 212 7.11 -16.46 -6.74
N LYS A 213 6.98 -15.23 -6.23
CA LYS A 213 5.69 -14.54 -6.18
C LYS A 213 5.16 -14.33 -7.60
N VAL A 214 3.86 -14.49 -7.79
CA VAL A 214 3.20 -14.22 -9.08
C VAL A 214 2.95 -12.74 -9.32
N GLY A 215 2.78 -11.95 -8.24
CA GLY A 215 2.60 -10.50 -8.29
C GLY A 215 3.53 -9.76 -7.33
N LEU A 216 3.55 -8.43 -7.41
CA LEU A 216 4.45 -7.53 -6.67
C LEU A 216 5.93 -7.93 -6.80
N ARG A 217 6.34 -8.43 -7.96
CA ARG A 217 7.69 -8.96 -8.17
C ARG A 217 8.77 -7.87 -8.18
N ALA A 218 8.40 -6.63 -8.46
CA ALA A 218 9.28 -5.47 -8.35
C ALA A 218 9.49 -5.01 -6.89
N SER A 219 8.80 -5.62 -5.92
CA SER A 219 8.90 -5.33 -4.48
C SER A 219 9.44 -6.55 -3.75
N ILE A 220 10.63 -6.44 -3.18
CA ILE A 220 11.21 -7.53 -2.37
C ILE A 220 10.35 -7.78 -1.14
N THR A 221 10.09 -9.05 -0.88
CA THR A 221 9.28 -9.52 0.25
C THR A 221 10.02 -10.66 0.91
N GLY A 222 9.99 -10.74 2.22
CA GLY A 222 10.68 -11.79 2.96
C GLY A 222 9.94 -12.23 4.20
N GLU A 223 10.66 -12.96 5.01
CA GLU A 223 10.29 -13.32 6.37
C GLU A 223 11.02 -12.41 7.36
N ILE A 224 10.64 -12.47 8.64
CA ILE A 224 11.45 -12.03 9.77
C ILE A 224 11.54 -13.22 10.70
N VAL A 225 12.76 -13.71 10.94
CA VAL A 225 13.02 -14.81 11.87
C VAL A 225 13.70 -14.23 13.11
N LEU A 226 13.14 -14.55 14.27
CA LEU A 226 13.57 -14.07 15.58
C LEU A 226 13.98 -15.27 16.42
N ASP A 227 15.28 -15.42 16.67
CA ASP A 227 15.87 -16.46 17.51
C ASP A 227 16.48 -15.81 18.75
N GLU A 228 15.65 -15.64 19.81
CA GLU A 228 16.01 -15.02 21.07
C GLU A 228 16.69 -13.62 20.91
N VAL A 229 16.15 -12.80 19.99
CA VAL A 229 16.69 -11.46 19.71
C VAL A 229 16.57 -10.58 20.94
N PHE A 230 17.70 -10.10 21.47
CA PHE A 230 17.69 -9.11 22.54
C PHE A 230 17.27 -7.75 21.99
N VAL A 231 16.22 -7.19 22.58
CA VAL A 231 15.69 -5.85 22.28
C VAL A 231 15.79 -4.98 23.51
N PRO A 232 16.57 -3.88 23.49
CA PRO A 232 16.68 -2.94 24.62
C PRO A 232 15.33 -2.39 25.06
N GLU A 233 15.18 -2.04 26.33
CA GLU A 233 13.91 -1.54 26.89
C GLU A 233 13.41 -0.27 26.16
N GLU A 234 14.32 0.61 25.77
CA GLU A 234 14.04 1.83 25.03
C GLU A 234 13.51 1.59 23.60
N ASN A 235 13.58 0.37 23.07
CA ASN A 235 13.06 -0.01 21.75
C ASN A 235 11.64 -0.60 21.79
N LEU A 236 11.02 -0.72 22.96
CA LEU A 236 9.58 -0.93 23.09
C LEU A 236 8.86 0.39 22.80
N MET A 237 7.84 0.39 21.96
CA MET A 237 6.96 1.56 21.76
C MET A 237 6.06 1.71 22.99
N PRO A 238 6.21 2.82 23.77
CA PRO A 238 5.58 2.92 25.10
C PRO A 238 4.07 3.20 25.04
N ASN A 239 3.58 3.86 23.99
CA ASN A 239 2.26 4.47 23.95
C ASN A 239 1.19 3.57 23.31
N VAL A 240 1.43 2.26 23.24
CA VAL A 240 0.48 1.32 22.61
C VAL A 240 0.49 -0.05 23.28
N SER A 241 -0.72 -0.63 23.41
CA SER A 241 -0.94 -2.02 23.81
C SER A 241 -2.19 -2.57 23.09
N GLY A 242 -2.16 -3.87 22.76
CA GLY A 242 -3.23 -4.56 22.06
C GLY A 242 -3.26 -4.34 20.55
N LEU A 243 -4.29 -4.90 19.90
CA LEU A 243 -4.47 -4.83 18.43
C LEU A 243 -4.75 -3.41 17.90
N ARG A 244 -5.08 -2.45 18.77
CA ARG A 244 -5.25 -1.05 18.35
C ARG A 244 -4.00 -0.55 17.59
N GLY A 245 -2.81 -0.91 18.07
CA GLY A 245 -1.54 -0.49 17.45
C GLY A 245 -1.46 -0.86 15.97
N PRO A 246 -1.36 -2.16 15.63
CA PRO A 246 -1.24 -2.57 14.24
C PRO A 246 -2.45 -2.17 13.38
N PHE A 247 -3.67 -2.12 13.94
CA PHE A 247 -4.85 -1.73 13.17
C PHE A 247 -4.90 -0.23 12.83
N THR A 248 -4.37 0.64 13.67
CA THR A 248 -4.20 2.07 13.33
C THR A 248 -3.28 2.22 12.12
N CYS A 249 -2.15 1.51 12.10
CA CYS A 249 -1.20 1.53 10.99
C CYS A 249 -1.84 0.99 9.69
N LEU A 250 -2.50 -0.17 9.80
CA LEU A 250 -3.20 -0.79 8.67
C LEU A 250 -4.30 0.13 8.11
N ASN A 251 -5.01 0.90 8.94
CA ASN A 251 -6.02 1.83 8.45
C ASN A 251 -5.41 2.96 7.59
N SER A 252 -4.22 3.45 7.95
CA SER A 252 -3.47 4.41 7.13
C SER A 252 -3.01 3.79 5.81
N ALA A 253 -2.43 2.58 5.84
CA ALA A 253 -1.96 1.89 4.64
C ALA A 253 -3.11 1.52 3.69
N ARG A 254 -4.22 1.00 4.20
CA ARG A 254 -5.44 0.66 3.43
C ARG A 254 -6.01 1.84 2.68
N TYR A 255 -5.90 3.04 3.25
CA TYR A 255 -6.28 4.28 2.57
C TYR A 255 -5.43 4.51 1.31
N GLY A 256 -4.10 4.41 1.43
CA GLY A 256 -3.19 4.53 0.28
C GLY A 256 -3.43 3.44 -0.78
N ILE A 257 -3.77 2.20 -0.35
CA ILE A 257 -4.14 1.11 -1.26
C ILE A 257 -5.41 1.45 -2.05
N ALA A 258 -6.42 2.03 -1.40
CA ALA A 258 -7.67 2.39 -2.07
C ALA A 258 -7.46 3.39 -3.21
N TRP A 259 -6.56 4.35 -3.05
CA TRP A 259 -6.18 5.28 -4.10
C TRP A 259 -5.29 4.62 -5.16
N GLY A 260 -4.26 3.89 -4.72
CA GLY A 260 -3.28 3.27 -5.60
C GLY A 260 -3.90 2.30 -6.60
N ALA A 261 -4.80 1.44 -6.14
CA ALA A 261 -5.49 0.48 -6.99
C ALA A 261 -6.23 1.15 -8.16
N LEU A 262 -6.81 2.34 -7.94
CA LEU A 262 -7.44 3.12 -9.01
C LEU A 262 -6.42 3.64 -10.02
N GLY A 263 -5.20 4.01 -9.58
CA GLY A 263 -4.10 4.36 -10.50
C GLY A 263 -3.71 3.19 -11.41
N ALA A 264 -3.61 1.98 -10.86
CA ALA A 264 -3.38 0.77 -11.67
C ALA A 264 -4.54 0.49 -12.64
N ALA A 265 -5.79 0.71 -12.20
CA ALA A 265 -6.98 0.58 -13.04
C ALA A 265 -6.96 1.57 -14.21
N GLU A 266 -6.61 2.83 -13.96
CA GLU A 266 -6.46 3.86 -15.00
C GLU A 266 -5.37 3.50 -16.00
N SER A 267 -4.23 2.97 -15.54
CA SER A 267 -3.14 2.50 -16.43
C SER A 267 -3.65 1.40 -17.37
N CYS A 268 -4.37 0.42 -16.84
CA CYS A 268 -4.97 -0.65 -17.63
C CYS A 268 -6.02 -0.12 -18.63
N TRP A 269 -6.90 0.78 -18.17
CA TRP A 269 -7.94 1.38 -18.99
C TRP A 269 -7.37 2.19 -20.15
N HIS A 270 -6.42 3.09 -19.89
CA HIS A 270 -5.78 3.92 -20.91
C HIS A 270 -5.02 3.06 -21.94
N THR A 271 -4.27 2.06 -21.47
CA THR A 271 -3.55 1.12 -22.35
C THR A 271 -4.53 0.35 -23.25
N ALA A 272 -5.60 -0.22 -22.67
CA ALA A 272 -6.59 -0.95 -23.43
C ALA A 272 -7.33 -0.05 -24.43
N ARG A 273 -7.71 1.18 -24.01
CA ARG A 273 -8.37 2.14 -24.89
C ARG A 273 -7.50 2.49 -26.09
N GLN A 274 -6.23 2.83 -25.87
CA GLN A 274 -5.32 3.15 -26.99
C GLN A 274 -5.13 1.94 -27.91
N TYR A 275 -4.91 0.77 -27.33
CA TYR A 275 -4.75 -0.46 -28.11
C TYR A 275 -5.95 -0.76 -29.03
N VAL A 276 -7.18 -0.65 -28.55
CA VAL A 276 -8.37 -0.96 -29.38
C VAL A 276 -8.69 0.11 -30.41
N LEU A 277 -8.19 1.34 -30.26
CA LEU A 277 -8.24 2.38 -31.27
C LEU A 277 -7.27 2.08 -32.42
N ASP A 278 -6.07 1.61 -32.10
CA ASP A 278 -5.00 1.38 -33.08
C ASP A 278 -5.13 0.02 -33.75
N ARG A 279 -5.51 -1.02 -33.02
CA ARG A 279 -5.61 -2.40 -33.51
C ARG A 279 -6.81 -2.59 -34.42
N LYS A 280 -6.55 -3.01 -35.66
CA LYS A 280 -7.59 -3.30 -36.65
C LYS A 280 -7.77 -4.81 -36.85
N GLN A 281 -8.99 -5.25 -36.88
CA GLN A 281 -9.44 -6.58 -37.33
C GLN A 281 -10.71 -6.43 -38.16
N PHE A 282 -10.90 -7.32 -39.13
CA PHE A 282 -12.05 -7.24 -40.07
C PHE A 282 -12.16 -5.87 -40.75
N GLY A 283 -11.02 -5.24 -41.05
CA GLY A 283 -10.94 -3.97 -41.77
C GLY A 283 -11.20 -2.69 -40.96
N ARG A 284 -11.47 -2.78 -39.65
CA ARG A 284 -11.76 -1.61 -38.78
C ARG A 284 -11.17 -1.73 -37.41
N PRO A 285 -11.01 -0.61 -36.65
CA PRO A 285 -10.52 -0.63 -35.26
C PRO A 285 -11.37 -1.55 -34.38
N LEU A 286 -10.75 -2.22 -33.41
CA LEU A 286 -11.48 -3.02 -32.40
C LEU A 286 -12.49 -2.17 -31.62
N ALA A 287 -12.19 -0.89 -31.40
CA ALA A 287 -13.08 0.08 -30.76
C ALA A 287 -14.44 0.26 -31.46
N ALA A 288 -14.58 -0.14 -32.73
CA ALA A 288 -15.87 -0.12 -33.45
C ALA A 288 -16.82 -1.25 -33.00
N ASN A 289 -16.36 -2.18 -32.17
CA ASN A 289 -17.18 -3.28 -31.67
C ASN A 289 -17.95 -2.85 -30.40
N GLN A 290 -19.25 -3.10 -30.35
CA GLN A 290 -20.13 -2.73 -29.22
C GLN A 290 -19.68 -3.39 -27.90
N LEU A 291 -19.19 -4.64 -27.91
CA LEU A 291 -18.69 -5.30 -26.70
C LEU A 291 -17.41 -4.62 -26.14
N ILE A 292 -16.57 -4.09 -27.02
CA ILE A 292 -15.38 -3.32 -26.62
C ILE A 292 -15.79 -1.96 -26.02
N GLN A 293 -16.72 -1.24 -26.67
CA GLN A 293 -17.22 0.03 -26.15
C GLN A 293 -17.90 -0.13 -24.79
N LYS A 294 -18.68 -1.21 -24.61
CA LYS A 294 -19.27 -1.53 -23.30
C LYS A 294 -18.20 -1.72 -22.21
N LYS A 295 -17.16 -2.49 -22.48
CA LYS A 295 -16.07 -2.71 -21.53
C LYS A 295 -15.38 -1.39 -21.15
N LEU A 296 -15.12 -0.49 -22.12
CA LEU A 296 -14.55 0.83 -21.85
C LEU A 296 -15.48 1.70 -21.00
N ALA A 297 -16.78 1.67 -21.23
CA ALA A 297 -17.77 2.39 -20.44
C ALA A 297 -17.85 1.88 -19.00
N ASP A 298 -17.83 0.56 -18.80
CA ASP A 298 -17.81 -0.06 -17.48
C ASP A 298 -16.56 0.36 -16.69
N MET A 299 -15.37 0.31 -17.32
CA MET A 299 -14.10 0.74 -16.71
C MET A 299 -14.16 2.22 -16.29
N GLN A 300 -14.58 3.10 -17.18
CA GLN A 300 -14.70 4.54 -16.92
C GLN A 300 -15.62 4.81 -15.74
N THR A 301 -16.79 4.17 -15.71
CA THR A 301 -17.78 4.36 -14.65
C THR A 301 -17.20 4.00 -13.28
N GLU A 302 -16.60 2.80 -13.15
CA GLU A 302 -16.08 2.32 -11.86
C GLU A 302 -14.89 3.15 -11.38
N ILE A 303 -13.98 3.56 -12.27
CA ILE A 303 -12.85 4.43 -11.94
C ILE A 303 -13.35 5.79 -11.47
N THR A 304 -14.26 6.40 -12.22
CA THR A 304 -14.81 7.73 -11.90
C THR A 304 -15.47 7.77 -10.52
N LEU A 305 -16.33 6.80 -10.24
CA LEU A 305 -17.01 6.69 -8.94
C LEU A 305 -16.03 6.37 -7.81
N GLY A 306 -15.07 5.48 -8.07
CA GLY A 306 -14.03 5.12 -7.12
C GLY A 306 -13.17 6.32 -6.71
N LEU A 307 -12.73 7.13 -7.68
CA LEU A 307 -11.94 8.33 -7.43
C LEU A 307 -12.69 9.38 -6.58
N GLN A 308 -13.99 9.58 -6.81
CA GLN A 308 -14.80 10.47 -5.98
C GLN A 308 -14.94 9.94 -4.54
N GLY A 309 -15.12 8.61 -4.40
CA GLY A 309 -15.20 7.97 -3.08
C GLY A 309 -13.91 8.11 -2.27
N VAL A 310 -12.74 7.88 -2.88
CA VAL A 310 -11.47 8.02 -2.17
C VAL A 310 -11.10 9.48 -1.90
N LEU A 311 -11.47 10.42 -2.77
CA LEU A 311 -11.33 11.85 -2.52
C LEU A 311 -12.15 12.27 -1.29
N ARG A 312 -13.43 11.85 -1.22
CA ARG A 312 -14.25 12.14 -0.04
C ARG A 312 -13.68 11.53 1.23
N LEU A 313 -13.19 10.29 1.17
CA LEU A 313 -12.52 9.67 2.32
C LEU A 313 -11.28 10.46 2.74
N GLY A 314 -10.46 10.95 1.78
CA GLY A 314 -9.30 11.80 2.07
C GLY A 314 -9.70 13.06 2.85
N ARG A 315 -10.69 13.78 2.36
CA ARG A 315 -11.23 14.96 3.07
C ARG A 315 -11.72 14.61 4.48
N MET A 316 -12.45 13.51 4.64
CA MET A 316 -12.91 13.06 5.96
C MET A 316 -11.77 12.70 6.91
N LYS A 317 -10.67 12.17 6.40
CA LYS A 317 -9.47 11.89 7.22
C LYS A 317 -8.80 13.20 7.67
N ASP A 318 -8.70 14.19 6.80
CA ASP A 318 -8.17 15.51 7.13
C ASP A 318 -9.07 16.25 8.14
N GLU A 319 -10.38 16.04 8.05
CA GLU A 319 -11.39 16.55 8.99
C GLU A 319 -11.44 15.76 10.32
N GLY A 320 -10.76 14.63 10.45
CA GLY A 320 -10.82 13.74 11.60
C GLY A 320 -12.15 12.97 11.74
N THR A 321 -12.97 12.90 10.69
CA THR A 321 -14.30 12.26 10.66
C THR A 321 -14.31 10.91 9.95
N GLY A 322 -13.17 10.45 9.43
CA GLY A 322 -13.02 9.22 8.63
C GLY A 322 -13.02 7.96 9.47
N ALA A 323 -14.20 7.35 9.71
CA ALA A 323 -14.31 6.05 10.39
C ALA A 323 -13.57 4.94 9.62
N VAL A 324 -13.08 3.93 10.36
CA VAL A 324 -12.30 2.80 9.77
C VAL A 324 -13.11 1.97 8.77
N GLU A 325 -14.42 1.88 8.96
CA GLU A 325 -15.34 1.19 8.06
C GLU A 325 -15.40 1.86 6.68
N ILE A 326 -15.28 3.20 6.61
CA ILE A 326 -15.23 3.92 5.31
C ILE A 326 -13.96 3.54 4.55
N THR A 327 -12.82 3.43 5.25
CA THR A 327 -11.59 2.90 4.65
C THR A 327 -11.79 1.48 4.13
N SER A 328 -12.51 0.63 4.87
CA SER A 328 -12.84 -0.74 4.43
C SER A 328 -13.74 -0.75 3.19
N ILE A 329 -14.73 0.15 3.08
CA ILE A 329 -15.55 0.32 1.88
C ILE A 329 -14.64 0.64 0.69
N MET A 330 -13.80 1.65 0.83
CA MET A 330 -12.99 2.14 -0.30
C MET A 330 -11.89 1.15 -0.70
N LYS A 331 -11.19 0.53 0.26
CA LYS A 331 -10.18 -0.50 -0.06
C LYS A 331 -10.82 -1.67 -0.78
N ARG A 332 -11.93 -2.19 -0.26
CA ARG A 332 -12.65 -3.30 -0.86
C ARG A 332 -13.14 -2.98 -2.28
N ASN A 333 -13.79 -1.81 -2.46
CA ASN A 333 -14.31 -1.38 -3.76
C ASN A 333 -13.18 -1.17 -4.77
N SER A 334 -12.20 -0.33 -4.44
CA SER A 334 -11.13 0.05 -5.36
C SER A 334 -10.31 -1.16 -5.82
N CYS A 335 -9.91 -2.05 -4.89
CA CYS A 335 -9.12 -3.24 -5.24
C CYS A 335 -9.91 -4.23 -6.10
N GLY A 336 -11.17 -4.53 -5.75
CA GLY A 336 -12.01 -5.45 -6.50
C GLY A 336 -12.29 -4.93 -7.91
N LYS A 337 -12.67 -3.65 -8.03
CA LYS A 337 -12.94 -3.02 -9.34
C LYS A 337 -11.69 -2.88 -10.20
N ALA A 338 -10.56 -2.53 -9.61
CA ALA A 338 -9.27 -2.47 -10.32
C ALA A 338 -8.88 -3.84 -10.89
N LEU A 339 -9.07 -4.91 -10.13
CA LEU A 339 -8.80 -6.27 -10.57
C LEU A 339 -9.71 -6.68 -11.73
N ASP A 340 -11.02 -6.38 -11.66
CA ASP A 340 -11.95 -6.62 -12.76
C ASP A 340 -11.57 -5.83 -14.02
N ILE A 341 -11.19 -4.57 -13.86
CA ILE A 341 -10.72 -3.71 -14.96
C ILE A 341 -9.45 -4.28 -15.60
N ALA A 342 -8.47 -4.73 -14.81
CA ALA A 342 -7.25 -5.33 -15.34
C ALA A 342 -7.54 -6.62 -16.12
N ARG A 343 -8.48 -7.46 -15.68
CA ARG A 343 -8.94 -8.66 -16.39
C ARG A 343 -9.59 -8.30 -17.72
N LEU A 344 -10.47 -7.29 -17.76
CA LEU A 344 -11.10 -6.81 -18.98
C LEU A 344 -10.07 -6.22 -19.95
N ALA A 345 -9.13 -5.40 -19.45
CA ALA A 345 -8.07 -4.84 -20.27
C ALA A 345 -7.19 -5.93 -20.90
N ARG A 346 -6.76 -6.93 -20.11
CA ARG A 346 -6.01 -8.07 -20.60
C ARG A 346 -6.77 -8.81 -21.70
N ASP A 347 -8.06 -9.04 -21.52
CA ASP A 347 -8.92 -9.68 -22.51
C ASP A 347 -9.02 -8.87 -23.81
N MET A 348 -9.18 -7.54 -23.70
CA MET A 348 -9.28 -6.64 -24.86
C MET A 348 -8.00 -6.59 -25.71
N LEU A 349 -6.83 -6.85 -25.12
CA LEU A 349 -5.57 -6.94 -25.84
C LEU A 349 -5.36 -8.30 -26.54
N GLY A 350 -6.22 -9.29 -26.31
CA GLY A 350 -6.11 -10.62 -26.89
C GLY A 350 -4.79 -11.30 -26.56
N GLY A 351 -4.07 -11.84 -27.52
CA GLY A 351 -2.76 -12.48 -27.34
C GLY A 351 -1.70 -11.54 -26.77
N ASN A 352 -1.72 -10.25 -27.13
CA ASN A 352 -0.82 -9.24 -26.58
C ASN A 352 -1.06 -8.95 -25.11
N GLY A 353 -2.26 -9.23 -24.59
CA GLY A 353 -2.59 -9.14 -23.18
C GLY A 353 -1.91 -10.19 -22.29
N ILE A 354 -1.27 -11.20 -22.88
CA ILE A 354 -0.53 -12.24 -22.15
C ILE A 354 0.97 -11.86 -22.00
N SER A 355 1.45 -10.91 -22.80
CA SER A 355 2.82 -10.40 -22.72
C SER A 355 2.93 -9.33 -21.65
N ASP A 356 4.13 -9.23 -21.03
CA ASP A 356 4.46 -8.14 -20.10
C ASP A 356 4.81 -6.82 -20.80
N GLU A 357 4.92 -6.82 -22.13
CA GLU A 357 5.23 -5.66 -22.98
C GLU A 357 4.24 -4.50 -22.78
N PHE A 358 2.95 -4.83 -22.62
CA PHE A 358 1.90 -3.82 -22.47
C PHE A 358 1.61 -3.45 -21.01
N GLY A 359 2.26 -4.10 -20.05
CA GLY A 359 2.11 -3.84 -18.61
C GLY A 359 0.78 -4.33 -18.01
N VAL A 360 -0.24 -4.61 -18.80
CA VAL A 360 -1.59 -5.00 -18.31
C VAL A 360 -1.56 -6.34 -17.56
N ALA A 361 -0.84 -7.35 -18.09
CA ALA A 361 -0.68 -8.64 -17.41
C ALA A 361 0.02 -8.48 -16.06
N ARG A 362 1.02 -7.60 -15.97
CA ARG A 362 1.72 -7.29 -14.73
C ARG A 362 0.78 -6.63 -13.71
N HIS A 363 -0.02 -5.64 -14.11
CA HIS A 363 -1.04 -5.05 -13.24
C HIS A 363 -2.06 -6.08 -12.78
N LEU A 364 -2.51 -6.98 -13.66
CA LEU A 364 -3.45 -8.03 -13.30
C LEU A 364 -2.93 -8.89 -12.14
N VAL A 365 -1.74 -9.47 -12.26
CA VAL A 365 -1.20 -10.32 -11.19
C VAL A 365 -0.82 -9.54 -9.94
N ASN A 366 -0.42 -8.28 -10.07
CA ASN A 366 -0.21 -7.39 -8.92
C ASN A 366 -1.51 -7.15 -8.16
N LEU A 367 -2.61 -6.88 -8.88
CA LEU A 367 -3.91 -6.59 -8.27
C LEU A 367 -4.55 -7.80 -7.59
N GLU A 368 -4.22 -9.04 -8.00
CA GLU A 368 -4.57 -10.25 -7.22
C GLU A 368 -3.97 -10.18 -5.80
N VAL A 369 -2.72 -9.71 -5.67
CA VAL A 369 -2.08 -9.52 -4.36
C VAL A 369 -2.70 -8.34 -3.62
N VAL A 370 -2.91 -7.21 -4.29
CA VAL A 370 -3.51 -5.99 -3.71
C VAL A 370 -4.92 -6.26 -3.16
N ASN A 371 -5.70 -7.11 -3.83
CA ASN A 371 -7.02 -7.54 -3.37
C ASN A 371 -6.96 -8.49 -2.16
N THR A 372 -5.80 -9.13 -1.94
CA THR A 372 -5.60 -10.17 -0.91
C THR A 372 -5.02 -9.62 0.39
N TYR A 373 -3.98 -8.76 0.33
CA TYR A 373 -3.23 -8.32 1.51
C TYR A 373 -3.93 -7.21 2.31
N GLU A 374 -3.41 -6.93 3.51
CA GLU A 374 -3.91 -5.90 4.45
C GLU A 374 -5.42 -6.01 4.74
N GLY A 375 -5.88 -7.21 4.91
CA GLY A 375 -7.28 -7.59 4.93
C GLY A 375 -7.76 -7.97 3.55
N THR A 376 -8.17 -9.24 3.40
CA THR A 376 -8.74 -9.72 2.13
C THR A 376 -10.03 -8.98 1.81
N HIS A 377 -10.46 -9.07 0.55
CA HIS A 377 -11.73 -8.52 0.09
C HIS A 377 -12.91 -8.95 1.01
N ASP A 378 -12.88 -10.22 1.46
CA ASP A 378 -13.91 -10.79 2.33
C ASP A 378 -13.79 -10.31 3.78
N ILE A 379 -12.58 -10.16 4.32
CA ILE A 379 -12.37 -9.58 5.65
C ILE A 379 -12.98 -8.17 5.74
N HIS A 380 -12.80 -7.34 4.70
CA HIS A 380 -13.45 -6.03 4.64
C HIS A 380 -14.99 -6.14 4.55
N ALA A 381 -15.51 -7.15 3.84
CA ALA A 381 -16.96 -7.40 3.82
C ALA A 381 -17.48 -7.77 5.22
N LEU A 382 -16.75 -8.60 5.99
CA LEU A 382 -17.13 -8.97 7.36
C LEU A 382 -17.08 -7.77 8.32
N ILE A 383 -16.07 -6.88 8.19
CA ILE A 383 -16.02 -5.63 8.95
C ILE A 383 -17.30 -4.79 8.71
N LEU A 384 -17.69 -4.64 7.44
CA LEU A 384 -18.87 -3.87 7.05
C LEU A 384 -20.18 -4.56 7.47
N GLY A 385 -20.25 -5.89 7.37
CA GLY A 385 -21.38 -6.68 7.83
C GLY A 385 -21.61 -6.48 9.33
N ARG A 386 -20.56 -6.57 10.14
CA ARG A 386 -20.61 -6.28 11.57
C ARG A 386 -21.08 -4.86 11.87
N ALA A 387 -20.54 -3.86 11.15
CA ALA A 387 -20.91 -2.47 11.36
C ALA A 387 -22.41 -2.21 11.11
N GLN A 388 -23.01 -2.92 10.15
CA GLN A 388 -24.43 -2.79 9.80
C GLN A 388 -25.35 -3.57 10.75
N THR A 389 -24.93 -4.74 11.21
CA THR A 389 -25.79 -5.68 11.94
C THR A 389 -25.54 -5.71 13.44
N GLY A 390 -24.38 -5.22 13.90
CA GLY A 390 -23.91 -5.39 15.28
C GLY A 390 -23.44 -6.82 15.60
N ILE A 391 -23.51 -7.77 14.66
CA ILE A 391 -23.18 -9.18 14.88
C ILE A 391 -21.78 -9.48 14.37
N GLN A 392 -20.94 -10.04 15.24
CA GLN A 392 -19.59 -10.47 14.91
C GLN A 392 -19.63 -11.74 14.05
N ALA A 393 -18.93 -11.73 12.90
CA ALA A 393 -18.81 -12.89 12.02
C ALA A 393 -17.55 -13.74 12.31
N PHE A 394 -16.61 -13.21 13.09
CA PHE A 394 -15.43 -13.95 13.55
C PHE A 394 -15.76 -14.61 14.89
N PHE A 395 -15.30 -15.85 15.09
CA PHE A 395 -15.51 -16.65 16.29
C PHE A 395 -14.28 -16.67 17.18
#